data_d487ff87dd585fb525ad9944e7fa5368
#
_entry.id   d487ff87dd585fb525ad9944e7fa5368
#
_cell.length_a   1.000
_cell.length_b   1.000
_cell.length_c   1.000
_cell.angle_alpha   90.00
_cell.angle_beta   90.00
_cell.angle_gamma   90.00
#
_symmetry.space_group_name_H-M   'P 1'
#
loop_
_entity.id
_entity.type
_entity.pdbx_description
1 polymer ?
#
loop_
_entity_poly.entity_id
_entity_poly.type
_entity_poly.pdbx_seq_one_letter_code
_entity_poly.pdbx_strand_id
1 'polypeptide(L)'
;MTATSQPRQSFSERLVTRLAHRLERRGLSRRSFLVRSALVGSVLTVAPLRWALRPTSAYASICGEGARCDQGWTAFCCTINNGANTCPPGAYVAGWWKIDNSPFCRNEPRYIVDCNRSPGARCRCRCASGTCDQRRVCCNNFRYGQCNTQVPGVTEVVCRVVICTVPWRWDPACGTSLRTDNRTRAHNAPCLPGRDATPIDLHYQDLGQSGSPLGRPVAAEQPGPRSGAWRRYERGVITWRQATGPRVLTDRIASRYAGLDGPGGALGYPTSQATEIEGTAGRQMRFERGRIIDDGARAFAVFGPALARYDGLGGPTGQLGFPTASTTPVGDGRGSVTRFEQGAIYTLAGVAQELGPTMAARYHALGGPVDSGLGYPRGPADEQEQRFAHGVMVAADGTLRVVRGGIARRYLALGGRHGPWGTPVADQEQVGGGWQASFADVTVFAGPATGAFALDGVVLAAYLAAGGPGGALGWPTSDRIRTRFGQDRASFEGGAIEVDAATGTARVLERRGARSASELS
;
A
#
# COMPACT_ATOMS: atom_id res chain seq x y z
N MET A 1 -59.08 -19.48 -31.24
CA MET A 1 -58.99 -19.00 -29.87
C MET A 1 -58.18 -20.01 -29.06
N THR A 2 -56.87 -19.81 -29.01
CA THR A 2 -55.92 -20.69 -28.28
C THR A 2 -55.51 -19.97 -27.01
N ALA A 3 -55.93 -20.49 -25.87
CA ALA A 3 -55.57 -19.98 -24.55
C ALA A 3 -54.16 -20.48 -24.19
N THR A 4 -53.23 -19.59 -24.10
CA THR A 4 -51.89 -19.82 -23.57
C THR A 4 -51.92 -19.89 -22.05
N SER A 5 -51.71 -21.11 -21.49
CA SER A 5 -51.54 -21.33 -20.06
C SER A 5 -50.19 -20.81 -19.59
N GLN A 6 -50.19 -19.82 -18.69
CA GLN A 6 -48.98 -19.41 -17.96
C GLN A 6 -48.49 -20.56 -17.04
N PRO A 7 -47.18 -20.79 -16.96
CA PRO A 7 -46.61 -21.78 -16.06
C PRO A 7 -46.81 -21.36 -14.59
N ARG A 8 -47.33 -22.28 -13.79
CA ARG A 8 -47.46 -22.10 -12.33
C ARG A 8 -46.08 -21.99 -11.70
N GLN A 9 -45.79 -20.85 -11.12
CA GLN A 9 -44.54 -20.64 -10.33
C GLN A 9 -44.45 -21.69 -9.21
N SER A 10 -43.23 -22.24 -9.05
CA SER A 10 -42.95 -23.24 -8.01
C SER A 10 -43.04 -22.63 -6.61
N PHE A 11 -43.23 -23.47 -5.59
CA PHE A 11 -43.28 -23.03 -4.19
C PHE A 11 -42.02 -22.28 -3.77
N SER A 12 -40.87 -22.68 -4.29
CA SER A 12 -39.55 -22.03 -4.05
C SER A 12 -39.47 -20.63 -4.64
N GLU A 13 -40.01 -20.40 -5.84
CA GLU A 13 -40.03 -19.05 -6.46
C GLU A 13 -40.90 -18.08 -5.69
N ARG A 14 -42.04 -18.54 -5.17
CA ARG A 14 -42.94 -17.72 -4.33
C ARG A 14 -42.30 -17.37 -2.98
N LEU A 15 -41.50 -18.26 -2.39
CA LEU A 15 -40.81 -18.03 -1.13
C LEU A 15 -39.69 -17.00 -1.31
N VAL A 16 -38.92 -17.13 -2.40
CA VAL A 16 -37.81 -16.20 -2.73
C VAL A 16 -38.34 -14.79 -3.00
N THR A 17 -39.45 -14.66 -3.75
CA THR A 17 -40.08 -13.38 -4.05
C THR A 17 -40.60 -12.68 -2.79
N ARG A 18 -41.23 -13.45 -1.87
CA ARG A 18 -41.70 -12.88 -0.58
C ARG A 18 -40.57 -12.46 0.36
N LEU A 19 -39.47 -13.18 0.36
CA LEU A 19 -38.28 -12.81 1.11
C LEU A 19 -37.58 -11.58 0.52
N ALA A 20 -37.50 -11.48 -0.80
CA ALA A 20 -36.93 -10.31 -1.49
C ALA A 20 -37.72 -9.04 -1.15
N HIS A 21 -39.06 -9.07 -1.23
CA HIS A 21 -39.90 -7.90 -0.87
C HIS A 21 -39.87 -7.52 0.62
N ARG A 22 -39.57 -8.46 1.53
CA ARG A 22 -39.36 -8.14 2.95
C ARG A 22 -38.01 -7.49 3.25
N LEU A 23 -37.00 -7.79 2.45
CA LEU A 23 -35.66 -7.26 2.61
C LEU A 23 -35.50 -5.86 1.98
N GLU A 24 -36.21 -5.58 0.88
CA GLU A 24 -36.25 -4.25 0.28
C GLU A 24 -36.85 -3.18 1.23
N ARG A 25 -37.81 -3.54 2.06
CA ARG A 25 -38.38 -2.64 3.06
C ARG A 25 -37.45 -2.29 4.23
N ARG A 26 -36.27 -2.92 4.33
CA ARG A 26 -35.29 -2.71 5.41
C ARG A 26 -34.03 -1.96 4.96
N GLY A 27 -34.02 -1.33 3.79
CA GLY A 27 -32.96 -0.43 3.35
C GLY A 27 -31.58 -1.07 3.13
N LEU A 28 -31.51 -2.37 2.89
CA LEU A 28 -30.24 -3.08 2.63
C LEU A 28 -29.83 -2.91 1.16
N SER A 29 -28.59 -2.54 0.90
CA SER A 29 -28.07 -2.33 -0.45
C SER A 29 -28.10 -3.63 -1.27
N ARG A 30 -28.32 -3.53 -2.59
CA ARG A 30 -28.31 -4.66 -3.53
C ARG A 30 -27.03 -5.52 -3.43
N ARG A 31 -25.91 -4.92 -3.09
CA ARG A 31 -24.62 -5.59 -2.95
C ARG A 31 -24.56 -6.48 -1.70
N SER A 32 -25.10 -6.02 -0.58
CA SER A 32 -25.20 -6.81 0.66
C SER A 32 -26.21 -7.95 0.53
N PHE A 33 -27.24 -7.78 -0.29
CA PHE A 33 -28.23 -8.82 -0.60
C PHE A 33 -27.59 -9.93 -1.42
N LEU A 34 -26.85 -9.61 -2.49
CA LEU A 34 -26.20 -10.61 -3.35
C LEU A 34 -25.14 -11.42 -2.62
N VAL A 35 -24.32 -10.80 -1.77
CA VAL A 35 -23.33 -11.51 -0.96
C VAL A 35 -23.99 -12.44 0.07
N ARG A 36 -25.07 -12.00 0.71
CA ARG A 36 -25.82 -12.85 1.66
C ARG A 36 -26.63 -13.94 0.97
N SER A 37 -27.16 -13.67 -0.22
CA SER A 37 -27.87 -14.65 -1.03
C SER A 37 -26.94 -15.72 -1.60
N ALA A 38 -25.71 -15.38 -1.97
CA ALA A 38 -24.68 -16.32 -2.38
C ALA A 38 -24.23 -17.22 -1.22
N LEU A 39 -24.10 -16.65 -0.01
CA LEU A 39 -23.80 -17.41 1.21
C LEU A 39 -24.94 -18.35 1.61
N VAL A 40 -26.17 -17.89 1.52
CA VAL A 40 -27.37 -18.71 1.82
C VAL A 40 -27.63 -19.72 0.69
N GLY A 41 -27.39 -19.35 -0.56
CA GLY A 41 -27.54 -20.23 -1.72
C GLY A 41 -26.55 -21.39 -1.74
N SER A 42 -25.30 -21.15 -1.34
CA SER A 42 -24.29 -22.21 -1.23
C SER A 42 -24.56 -23.19 -0.08
N VAL A 43 -25.25 -22.76 0.98
CA VAL A 43 -25.68 -23.61 2.09
C VAL A 43 -26.96 -24.38 1.72
N LEU A 44 -27.81 -23.87 0.81
CA LEU A 44 -29.06 -24.48 0.41
C LEU A 44 -28.93 -25.53 -0.70
N THR A 45 -27.83 -25.56 -1.44
CA THR A 45 -27.62 -26.56 -2.50
C THR A 45 -27.16 -27.94 -2.00
N VAL A 46 -26.76 -28.05 -0.72
CA VAL A 46 -26.32 -29.31 -0.11
C VAL A 46 -27.26 -29.67 1.06
N ALA A 47 -28.50 -29.99 0.76
CA ALA A 47 -29.52 -30.59 1.65
C ALA A 47 -29.45 -30.17 3.15
N PRO A 48 -29.70 -28.88 3.50
CA PRO A 48 -29.43 -28.31 4.83
C PRO A 48 -30.26 -28.90 5.97
N LEU A 49 -31.44 -29.41 5.67
CA LEU A 49 -32.33 -30.05 6.66
C LEU A 49 -31.81 -31.40 7.18
N ARG A 50 -30.99 -32.10 6.39
CA ARG A 50 -30.34 -33.33 6.85
C ARG A 50 -29.19 -33.05 7.85
N TRP A 51 -28.60 -31.88 7.75
CA TRP A 51 -27.46 -31.45 8.60
C TRP A 51 -27.92 -30.91 9.96
N ALA A 52 -28.99 -30.14 9.96
CA ALA A 52 -29.46 -29.48 11.19
C ALA A 52 -30.14 -30.45 12.15
N LEU A 53 -30.70 -31.59 11.64
CA LEU A 53 -31.52 -32.48 12.43
C LEU A 53 -30.84 -33.79 12.84
N ARG A 54 -29.70 -34.16 12.25
CA ARG A 54 -28.96 -35.39 12.60
C ARG A 54 -27.48 -35.26 12.34
N PRO A 55 -26.68 -34.77 13.31
CA PRO A 55 -25.21 -34.70 13.19
C PRO A 55 -24.58 -36.08 12.84
N THR A 56 -25.14 -37.15 13.40
CA THR A 56 -24.69 -38.53 13.13
C THR A 56 -24.90 -39.00 11.70
N SER A 57 -25.87 -38.47 10.95
CA SER A 57 -26.08 -38.83 9.56
C SER A 57 -25.06 -38.21 8.59
N ALA A 58 -24.44 -37.13 8.96
CA ALA A 58 -23.33 -36.54 8.22
C ALA A 58 -22.12 -37.50 8.20
N TYR A 59 -21.88 -38.16 9.28
CA TYR A 59 -20.78 -39.12 9.40
C TYR A 59 -21.04 -40.42 8.60
N ALA A 60 -22.26 -40.89 8.57
CA ALA A 60 -22.64 -42.02 7.74
C ALA A 60 -22.54 -41.72 6.23
N SER A 61 -22.87 -40.49 5.84
CA SER A 61 -22.69 -40.01 4.46
C SER A 61 -21.23 -39.92 4.03
N ILE A 62 -20.34 -39.65 4.97
CA ILE A 62 -18.89 -39.51 4.73
C ILE A 62 -18.20 -40.88 4.65
N CYS A 63 -18.60 -41.82 5.48
CA CYS A 63 -18.09 -43.20 5.46
C CYS A 63 -18.64 -44.06 4.32
N GLY A 64 -19.61 -43.54 3.54
CA GLY A 64 -20.35 -44.23 2.51
C GLY A 64 -21.59 -44.94 3.08
N GLU A 65 -22.68 -45.03 2.28
CA GLU A 65 -23.87 -45.80 2.65
C GLU A 65 -23.48 -47.27 2.90
N GLY A 66 -23.69 -47.76 4.13
CA GLY A 66 -23.34 -49.12 4.53
C GLY A 66 -21.92 -49.34 5.00
N ALA A 67 -21.06 -48.29 5.06
CA ALA A 67 -19.75 -48.44 5.63
C ALA A 67 -19.84 -48.64 7.16
N ARG A 68 -19.43 -49.80 7.63
CA ARG A 68 -19.27 -50.04 9.07
C ARG A 68 -17.97 -49.42 9.53
N CYS A 69 -18.05 -48.50 10.51
CA CYS A 69 -16.89 -47.83 11.06
C CYS A 69 -15.86 -48.77 11.71
N ASP A 70 -16.32 -49.95 12.14
CA ASP A 70 -15.49 -51.03 12.67
C ASP A 70 -14.51 -51.61 11.64
N GLN A 71 -14.85 -51.57 10.34
CA GLN A 71 -13.93 -51.99 9.27
C GLN A 71 -12.82 -51.02 8.95
N GLY A 72 -12.88 -49.82 9.50
CA GLY A 72 -11.90 -48.76 9.30
C GLY A 72 -10.80 -48.65 10.37
N TRP A 73 -10.72 -49.61 11.28
CA TRP A 73 -9.68 -49.57 12.32
C TRP A 73 -8.30 -49.85 11.74
N THR A 74 -7.36 -48.99 12.14
CA THR A 74 -5.93 -49.17 11.88
C THR A 74 -5.23 -49.62 13.15
N ALA A 75 -4.63 -50.78 13.11
CA ALA A 75 -3.92 -51.36 14.25
C ALA A 75 -2.42 -51.08 14.17
N PHE A 76 -2.01 -49.82 14.12
CA PHE A 76 -0.61 -49.42 14.21
C PHE A 76 -0.45 -48.31 15.25
N CYS A 77 0.75 -48.24 15.82
CA CYS A 77 1.08 -47.25 16.83
C CYS A 77 1.80 -46.06 16.16
N CYS A 78 1.34 -44.87 16.46
CA CYS A 78 1.90 -43.68 15.85
C CYS A 78 1.96 -42.50 16.82
N THR A 79 2.88 -41.61 16.55
CA THR A 79 2.95 -40.29 17.17
C THR A 79 2.38 -39.27 16.19
N ILE A 80 1.51 -38.40 16.64
CA ILE A 80 1.01 -37.31 15.82
C ILE A 80 2.15 -36.27 15.66
N ASN A 81 2.38 -35.84 14.44
CA ASN A 81 3.42 -34.86 14.11
C ASN A 81 3.14 -33.52 14.79
N ASN A 82 3.66 -33.30 15.96
CA ASN A 82 3.80 -32.04 16.73
C ASN A 82 2.88 -30.86 16.32
N GLY A 83 1.61 -31.11 16.01
CA GLY A 83 0.72 -30.08 15.49
C GLY A 83 1.08 -29.58 14.08
N ALA A 84 2.08 -30.16 13.44
CA ALA A 84 2.46 -29.80 12.08
C ALA A 84 1.31 -29.96 11.09
N ASN A 85 0.36 -30.83 11.38
CA ASN A 85 -0.79 -31.08 10.54
C ASN A 85 -2.07 -30.41 10.98
N THR A 86 -1.95 -29.47 11.99
CA THR A 86 -2.73 -28.33 11.79
C THR A 86 -4.12 -28.30 12.29
N CYS A 87 -4.35 -28.96 13.35
CA CYS A 87 -5.52 -28.63 14.14
C CYS A 87 -5.35 -27.22 14.72
N PRO A 88 -6.42 -26.42 14.82
CA PRO A 88 -6.39 -25.12 15.47
C PRO A 88 -5.87 -25.18 16.91
N PRO A 89 -5.36 -24.08 17.45
CA PRO A 89 -4.96 -24.02 18.86
C PRO A 89 -6.06 -24.54 19.78
N GLY A 90 -5.70 -25.44 20.69
CA GLY A 90 -6.66 -26.07 21.62
C GLY A 90 -7.45 -27.26 21.04
N ALA A 91 -7.22 -27.63 19.79
CA ALA A 91 -7.71 -28.87 19.20
C ALA A 91 -6.58 -29.84 18.92
N TYR A 92 -6.88 -31.11 18.80
CA TYR A 92 -5.94 -32.18 18.51
C TYR A 92 -6.47 -33.12 17.41
N VAL A 93 -5.57 -33.84 16.74
CA VAL A 93 -5.93 -34.82 15.72
C VAL A 93 -6.63 -36.01 16.39
N ALA A 94 -7.87 -36.27 16.04
CA ALA A 94 -8.67 -37.37 16.57
C ALA A 94 -8.83 -38.53 15.60
N GLY A 95 -8.69 -38.27 14.30
CA GLY A 95 -8.79 -39.27 13.25
C GLY A 95 -8.42 -38.70 11.90
N TRP A 96 -8.17 -39.57 10.94
CA TRP A 96 -7.96 -39.17 9.54
C TRP A 96 -8.45 -40.23 8.57
N TRP A 97 -8.69 -39.78 7.32
CA TRP A 97 -8.79 -40.64 6.16
C TRP A 97 -7.61 -40.45 5.25
N LYS A 98 -7.26 -41.50 4.57
CA LYS A 98 -6.27 -41.46 3.50
C LYS A 98 -6.98 -41.72 2.17
N ILE A 99 -6.69 -40.89 1.18
CA ILE A 99 -7.12 -41.09 -0.21
C ILE A 99 -5.85 -41.11 -1.04
N ASP A 100 -5.55 -42.24 -1.66
CA ASP A 100 -4.37 -42.35 -2.52
C ASP A 100 -4.60 -41.70 -3.88
N ASN A 101 -3.51 -41.35 -4.56
CA ASN A 101 -3.52 -40.80 -5.92
C ASN A 101 -4.42 -39.56 -6.06
N SER A 102 -4.42 -38.70 -5.08
CA SER A 102 -5.27 -37.50 -5.10
C SER A 102 -4.70 -36.41 -6.03
N PRO A 103 -5.47 -35.96 -7.04
CA PRO A 103 -5.03 -34.83 -7.87
C PRO A 103 -4.77 -33.56 -7.07
N PHE A 104 -5.49 -33.35 -5.96
CA PHE A 104 -5.28 -32.23 -5.04
C PHE A 104 -3.88 -32.23 -4.44
N CYS A 105 -3.31 -33.42 -4.17
CA CYS A 105 -1.98 -33.62 -3.62
C CYS A 105 -0.94 -34.07 -4.68
N ARG A 106 -1.09 -33.69 -5.93
CA ARG A 106 -0.17 -34.05 -7.04
C ARG A 106 0.02 -35.56 -7.22
N ASN A 107 -1.07 -36.30 -7.08
CA ASN A 107 -1.12 -37.75 -7.08
C ASN A 107 -0.48 -38.44 -5.87
N GLU A 108 -0.06 -37.67 -4.87
CA GLU A 108 0.32 -38.19 -3.56
C GLU A 108 -0.92 -38.43 -2.68
N PRO A 109 -0.79 -39.16 -1.57
CA PRO A 109 -1.89 -39.37 -0.65
C PRO A 109 -2.40 -38.07 -0.06
N ARG A 110 -3.71 -37.94 -0.04
CA ARG A 110 -4.44 -36.87 0.63
C ARG A 110 -4.97 -37.37 1.96
N TYR A 111 -4.76 -36.59 3.01
CA TYR A 111 -5.29 -36.88 4.34
C TYR A 111 -6.37 -35.88 4.71
N ILE A 112 -7.51 -36.39 5.16
CA ILE A 112 -8.59 -35.62 5.74
C ILE A 112 -8.53 -35.84 7.24
N VAL A 113 -8.21 -34.81 8.01
CA VAL A 113 -7.90 -34.88 9.44
C VAL A 113 -9.03 -34.27 10.24
N ASP A 114 -9.60 -35.03 11.18
CA ASP A 114 -10.56 -34.52 12.15
C ASP A 114 -9.83 -33.93 13.34
N CYS A 115 -10.15 -32.68 13.65
CA CYS A 115 -9.64 -31.95 14.79
C CYS A 115 -10.71 -31.88 15.89
N ASN A 116 -10.39 -32.41 17.06
CA ASN A 116 -11.30 -32.45 18.19
C ASN A 116 -10.81 -31.57 19.34
N ARG A 117 -11.75 -31.07 20.12
CA ARG A 117 -11.47 -30.41 21.39
C ARG A 117 -11.80 -31.39 22.53
N SER A 118 -10.86 -31.57 23.47
CA SER A 118 -11.12 -32.30 24.69
C SER A 118 -11.50 -31.33 25.81
N PRO A 119 -12.63 -31.50 26.48
CA PRO A 119 -12.93 -30.75 27.70
C PRO A 119 -12.13 -31.33 28.88
N GLY A 120 -10.83 -31.00 28.93
CA GLY A 120 -9.98 -31.31 30.09
C GLY A 120 -9.59 -32.77 30.32
N ALA A 121 -10.06 -33.73 29.53
CA ALA A 121 -9.68 -35.13 29.65
C ALA A 121 -8.39 -35.41 28.85
N ARG A 122 -7.33 -35.76 29.52
CA ARG A 122 -6.12 -36.28 28.88
C ARG A 122 -6.44 -37.61 28.21
N CYS A 123 -6.04 -37.77 26.95
CA CYS A 123 -6.15 -39.04 26.26
C CYS A 123 -5.38 -40.10 27.07
N ARG A 124 -6.10 -41.04 27.64
CA ARG A 124 -5.53 -42.20 28.33
C ARG A 124 -5.62 -43.40 27.43
N CYS A 125 -4.79 -43.43 26.42
CA CYS A 125 -4.66 -44.68 25.66
C CYS A 125 -3.35 -45.39 26.03
N ARG A 126 -3.37 -46.70 25.93
CA ARG A 126 -2.17 -47.48 26.04
C ARG A 126 -1.81 -48.01 24.66
N CYS A 127 -0.66 -47.66 24.15
CA CYS A 127 -0.07 -48.32 23.01
C CYS A 127 0.84 -49.44 23.56
N ALA A 128 0.51 -50.70 23.25
CA ALA A 128 1.15 -51.86 23.85
C ALA A 128 1.09 -51.82 25.40
N SER A 129 2.13 -51.36 26.04
CA SER A 129 2.16 -51.16 27.50
C SER A 129 2.39 -49.71 27.91
N GLY A 130 2.50 -48.80 26.95
CA GLY A 130 2.81 -47.40 27.18
C GLY A 130 1.58 -46.51 27.39
N THR A 131 1.74 -45.44 28.17
CA THR A 131 0.72 -44.40 28.32
C THR A 131 0.90 -43.37 27.23
N CYS A 132 -0.14 -43.13 26.41
CA CYS A 132 -0.12 -42.07 25.42
C CYS A 132 -0.16 -40.71 26.10
N ASP A 133 0.69 -39.78 25.68
CA ASP A 133 0.55 -38.39 25.96
C ASP A 133 -0.39 -37.69 24.96
N GLN A 134 -0.52 -36.39 25.02
CA GLN A 134 -1.37 -35.60 24.11
C GLN A 134 -0.98 -35.72 22.63
N ARG A 135 0.16 -36.29 22.29
CA ARG A 135 0.72 -36.43 20.95
C ARG A 135 0.69 -37.85 20.44
N ARG A 136 0.41 -38.79 21.34
CA ARG A 136 0.33 -40.22 21.00
C ARG A 136 -1.13 -40.62 20.95
N VAL A 137 -1.54 -41.08 19.81
CA VAL A 137 -2.84 -41.73 19.65
C VAL A 137 -2.62 -43.20 19.63
N CYS A 138 -3.24 -43.92 20.55
CA CYS A 138 -3.15 -45.36 20.60
C CYS A 138 -3.73 -45.96 19.34
N CYS A 139 -2.97 -46.76 18.69
CA CYS A 139 -3.30 -47.41 17.46
C CYS A 139 -4.61 -48.18 17.53
N ASN A 140 -4.89 -48.81 18.65
CA ASN A 140 -6.07 -49.63 18.85
C ASN A 140 -7.36 -48.79 18.97
N ASN A 141 -7.24 -47.53 19.25
CA ASN A 141 -8.40 -46.62 19.40
C ASN A 141 -8.52 -45.62 18.25
N PHE A 142 -7.59 -45.66 17.31
CA PHE A 142 -7.61 -44.76 16.18
C PHE A 142 -8.37 -45.37 15.01
N ARG A 143 -9.40 -44.72 14.54
CA ARG A 143 -10.20 -45.21 13.42
C ARG A 143 -9.86 -44.55 12.12
N TYR A 144 -9.55 -45.37 11.15
CA TYR A 144 -9.44 -44.94 9.78
C TYR A 144 -10.83 -44.58 9.23
N GLY A 145 -10.98 -43.38 8.75
CA GLY A 145 -12.25 -42.91 8.20
C GLY A 145 -13.26 -42.41 9.22
N GLN A 146 -12.85 -42.12 10.49
CA GLN A 146 -13.52 -41.22 11.33
C GLN A 146 -14.83 -41.64 11.99
N CYS A 147 -14.79 -42.53 12.85
CA CYS A 147 -15.91 -42.81 13.77
C CYS A 147 -15.50 -42.44 15.20
N ASN A 148 -14.96 -41.25 15.34
CA ASN A 148 -14.38 -40.71 16.56
C ASN A 148 -15.39 -40.53 17.70
N THR A 149 -16.68 -40.54 17.44
CA THR A 149 -17.74 -40.55 18.47
C THR A 149 -17.67 -41.77 19.39
N GLN A 150 -16.95 -42.82 18.97
CA GLN A 150 -16.76 -44.02 19.77
C GLN A 150 -15.36 -44.11 20.43
N VAL A 151 -14.51 -43.08 20.26
CA VAL A 151 -13.25 -42.99 20.95
C VAL A 151 -13.45 -42.37 22.32
N PRO A 152 -13.14 -43.06 23.42
CA PRO A 152 -13.34 -42.51 24.75
C PRO A 152 -12.58 -41.19 24.94
N GLY A 153 -13.26 -40.18 25.48
CA GLY A 153 -12.68 -38.86 25.72
C GLY A 153 -12.66 -37.93 24.53
N VAL A 154 -13.16 -38.35 23.36
CA VAL A 154 -13.35 -37.48 22.20
C VAL A 154 -14.80 -37.02 22.16
N THR A 155 -15.04 -35.75 22.32
CA THR A 155 -16.36 -35.21 22.50
C THR A 155 -16.93 -34.56 21.25
N GLU A 156 -16.11 -33.90 20.44
CA GLU A 156 -16.61 -33.11 19.34
C GLU A 156 -15.55 -32.84 18.26
N VAL A 157 -15.91 -33.00 17.02
CA VAL A 157 -15.10 -32.52 15.87
C VAL A 157 -15.35 -31.02 15.73
N VAL A 158 -14.34 -30.22 16.03
CA VAL A 158 -14.44 -28.75 15.91
C VAL A 158 -14.10 -28.25 14.52
N CYS A 159 -13.26 -28.99 13.80
CA CYS A 159 -13.00 -28.74 12.38
C CYS A 159 -12.39 -29.97 11.69
N ARG A 160 -12.38 -29.94 10.38
CA ARG A 160 -11.74 -30.92 9.52
C ARG A 160 -10.76 -30.22 8.62
N VAL A 161 -9.52 -30.73 8.53
CA VAL A 161 -8.45 -30.17 7.72
C VAL A 161 -8.03 -31.18 6.68
N VAL A 162 -7.80 -30.71 5.46
CA VAL A 162 -7.28 -31.53 4.36
C VAL A 162 -5.82 -31.18 4.13
N ILE A 163 -4.94 -32.18 4.11
CA ILE A 163 -3.50 -32.02 3.99
C ILE A 163 -2.90 -33.07 3.05
N CYS A 164 -1.75 -32.76 2.48
CA CYS A 164 -0.97 -33.66 1.63
C CYS A 164 0.20 -34.32 2.34
N THR A 165 0.39 -34.05 3.62
CA THR A 165 1.45 -34.62 4.44
C THR A 165 0.91 -35.66 5.39
N VAL A 166 1.70 -36.67 5.69
CA VAL A 166 1.34 -37.73 6.63
C VAL A 166 1.15 -37.14 8.04
N PRO A 167 -0.05 -37.28 8.67
CA PRO A 167 -0.35 -36.69 9.98
C PRO A 167 0.25 -37.46 11.16
N TRP A 168 1.02 -38.52 10.92
CA TRP A 168 1.51 -39.42 11.93
C TRP A 168 2.95 -39.88 11.66
N ARG A 169 3.62 -40.34 12.69
CA ARG A 169 4.87 -41.13 12.62
C ARG A 169 4.68 -42.42 13.36
N TRP A 170 5.25 -43.50 12.82
CA TRP A 170 5.28 -44.76 13.54
C TRP A 170 6.08 -44.62 14.83
N ASP A 171 5.56 -45.19 15.91
CA ASP A 171 6.23 -45.18 17.22
C ASP A 171 6.87 -46.54 17.49
N PRO A 172 8.21 -46.67 17.49
CA PRO A 172 8.89 -47.93 17.72
C PRO A 172 8.66 -48.51 19.12
N ALA A 173 8.20 -47.71 20.09
CA ALA A 173 7.91 -48.14 21.44
C ALA A 173 6.62 -48.98 21.54
N CYS A 174 5.82 -49.08 20.47
CA CYS A 174 4.53 -49.73 20.52
C CYS A 174 4.52 -51.25 20.31
N GLY A 175 5.59 -51.85 20.00
CA GLY A 175 5.68 -53.32 19.89
C GLY A 175 4.81 -53.97 18.81
N THR A 176 4.20 -53.21 17.91
CA THR A 176 3.38 -53.75 16.82
C THR A 176 4.23 -53.94 15.57
N SER A 177 3.91 -54.93 14.75
CA SER A 177 4.56 -55.20 13.47
C SER A 177 4.09 -54.24 12.36
N LEU A 178 2.97 -53.58 12.53
CA LEU A 178 2.38 -52.70 11.54
C LEU A 178 2.98 -51.29 11.64
N ARG A 179 3.80 -50.91 10.64
CA ARG A 179 4.56 -49.66 10.62
C ARG A 179 4.00 -48.59 9.68
N THR A 180 3.00 -48.93 8.90
CA THR A 180 2.41 -48.03 7.92
C THR A 180 0.90 -48.08 7.99
N ASP A 181 0.25 -46.97 7.65
CA ASP A 181 -1.18 -46.97 7.37
C ASP A 181 -1.40 -47.52 5.96
N ASN A 182 -1.70 -48.84 5.88
CA ASN A 182 -1.89 -49.54 4.62
C ASN A 182 -3.37 -49.67 4.21
N ARG A 183 -4.32 -49.12 5.00
CA ARG A 183 -5.72 -49.14 4.67
C ARG A 183 -6.11 -47.87 3.93
N THR A 184 -6.16 -47.99 2.63
CA THR A 184 -6.64 -46.93 1.74
C THR A 184 -8.08 -47.21 1.33
N ARG A 185 -8.95 -46.20 1.40
CA ARG A 185 -10.24 -46.20 0.74
C ARG A 185 -10.35 -44.98 -0.15
N ALA A 186 -10.73 -45.17 -1.39
CA ALA A 186 -11.17 -44.11 -2.27
C ALA A 186 -12.55 -43.66 -1.78
N HIS A 187 -12.64 -42.47 -1.21
CA HIS A 187 -13.88 -41.85 -0.83
C HIS A 187 -14.14 -40.66 -1.74
N ASN A 188 -15.27 -40.67 -2.44
CA ASN A 188 -15.83 -39.48 -3.07
C ASN A 188 -16.60 -38.62 -2.05
N ALA A 189 -16.22 -38.70 -0.78
CA ALA A 189 -16.85 -37.91 0.24
C ALA A 189 -16.57 -36.43 0.01
N PRO A 190 -17.59 -35.57 -0.08
CA PRO A 190 -17.38 -34.15 -0.15
C PRO A 190 -16.64 -33.67 1.10
N CYS A 191 -15.82 -32.67 0.96
CA CYS A 191 -15.17 -32.00 2.08
C CYS A 191 -16.24 -31.34 2.95
N LEU A 192 -16.54 -31.92 4.10
CA LEU A 192 -17.60 -31.48 5.01
C LEU A 192 -17.00 -31.02 6.33
N PRO A 193 -17.66 -30.12 6.96
CA PRO A 193 -17.40 -28.70 7.06
C PRO A 193 -16.02 -28.38 7.60
N GLY A 194 -15.04 -29.07 7.15
CA GLY A 194 -13.65 -28.70 7.27
C GLY A 194 -13.26 -27.89 6.03
N ARG A 195 -12.28 -27.06 6.12
CA ARG A 195 -11.69 -26.43 4.95
C ARG A 195 -10.47 -27.22 4.49
N ASP A 196 -10.29 -27.28 3.19
CA ASP A 196 -9.00 -27.73 2.65
C ASP A 196 -7.90 -26.83 3.21
N ALA A 197 -6.74 -27.42 3.51
CA ALA A 197 -5.59 -26.63 3.92
C ALA A 197 -5.24 -25.67 2.78
N THR A 198 -5.25 -24.38 3.10
CA THR A 198 -4.92 -23.36 2.13
C THR A 198 -3.40 -23.32 1.92
N PRO A 199 -2.91 -22.70 0.83
CA PRO A 199 -1.49 -22.47 0.66
C PRO A 199 -0.84 -21.70 1.82
N ILE A 200 -1.63 -20.87 2.52
CA ILE A 200 -1.18 -20.16 3.74
C ILE A 200 -1.04 -21.14 4.90
N ASP A 201 -2.01 -22.06 5.08
CA ASP A 201 -1.93 -23.06 6.14
C ASP A 201 -0.73 -23.97 5.94
N LEU A 202 -0.51 -24.44 4.70
CA LEU A 202 0.63 -25.29 4.35
C LEU A 202 1.97 -24.58 4.63
N HIS A 203 2.07 -23.33 4.18
CA HIS A 203 3.31 -22.57 4.41
C HIS A 203 3.55 -22.27 5.90
N TYR A 204 2.50 -21.97 6.65
CA TYR A 204 2.59 -21.78 8.10
C TYR A 204 3.03 -23.07 8.81
N GLN A 205 2.58 -24.22 8.32
CA GLN A 205 3.01 -25.52 8.78
C GLN A 205 4.51 -25.75 8.54
N ASP A 206 4.99 -25.46 7.32
CA ASP A 206 6.42 -25.58 6.96
C ASP A 206 7.32 -24.69 7.83
N LEU A 207 6.80 -23.54 8.26
CA LEU A 207 7.51 -22.63 9.17
C LEU A 207 7.57 -23.10 10.64
N GLY A 208 6.88 -24.18 11.00
CA GLY A 208 6.83 -24.68 12.37
C GLY A 208 5.69 -24.10 13.22
N GLN A 209 4.67 -23.56 12.58
CA GLN A 209 3.41 -23.08 13.20
C GLN A 209 3.64 -22.05 14.34
N SER A 210 3.05 -22.29 15.53
CA SER A 210 3.19 -21.37 16.67
C SER A 210 4.61 -21.26 17.21
N GLY A 211 5.50 -22.23 16.87
CA GLY A 211 6.93 -22.16 17.15
C GLY A 211 7.71 -21.29 16.17
N SER A 212 7.10 -20.88 15.06
CA SER A 212 7.72 -19.98 14.09
C SER A 212 7.86 -18.54 14.61
N PRO A 213 8.67 -17.70 13.97
CA PRO A 213 8.75 -16.27 14.29
C PRO A 213 7.39 -15.53 14.23
N LEU A 214 6.41 -16.07 13.50
CA LEU A 214 5.08 -15.48 13.37
C LEU A 214 4.22 -15.62 14.64
N GLY A 215 4.44 -16.67 15.44
CA GLY A 215 3.54 -16.98 16.55
C GLY A 215 2.21 -17.56 16.09
N ARG A 216 1.16 -17.41 16.92
CA ARG A 216 -0.16 -17.95 16.66
C ARG A 216 -0.96 -17.09 15.68
N PRO A 217 -1.87 -17.67 14.88
CA PRO A 217 -2.82 -16.88 14.12
C PRO A 217 -3.76 -16.10 15.04
N VAL A 218 -3.95 -14.82 14.75
CA VAL A 218 -4.84 -13.92 15.52
C VAL A 218 -6.14 -13.62 14.79
N ALA A 219 -6.25 -14.02 13.53
CA ALA A 219 -7.44 -13.85 12.71
C ALA A 219 -7.64 -15.05 11.77
N ALA A 220 -8.85 -15.24 11.28
CA ALA A 220 -9.12 -16.13 10.17
C ALA A 220 -8.43 -15.63 8.90
N GLU A 221 -8.19 -16.55 7.97
CA GLU A 221 -7.74 -16.21 6.63
C GLU A 221 -8.77 -15.33 5.93
N GLN A 222 -8.31 -14.25 5.32
CA GLN A 222 -9.13 -13.28 4.62
C GLN A 222 -8.90 -13.41 3.12
N PRO A 223 -9.96 -13.33 2.30
CA PRO A 223 -9.79 -13.18 0.86
C PRO A 223 -9.14 -11.84 0.53
N GLY A 224 -8.29 -11.84 -0.46
CA GLY A 224 -7.64 -10.65 -0.99
C GLY A 224 -7.95 -10.44 -2.48
N PRO A 225 -7.53 -9.32 -3.05
CA PRO A 225 -7.73 -9.04 -4.47
C PRO A 225 -7.14 -10.12 -5.38
N ARG A 226 -7.70 -10.25 -6.60
CA ARG A 226 -7.16 -11.14 -7.65
C ARG A 226 -7.00 -12.58 -7.18
N SER A 227 -8.01 -13.09 -6.48
CA SER A 227 -8.07 -14.46 -5.94
C SER A 227 -6.91 -14.82 -5.01
N GLY A 228 -6.32 -13.85 -4.37
CA GLY A 228 -5.33 -14.08 -3.32
C GLY A 228 -5.96 -14.15 -1.94
N ALA A 229 -5.12 -14.44 -0.94
CA ALA A 229 -5.52 -14.54 0.46
C ALA A 229 -4.43 -14.01 1.38
N TRP A 230 -4.79 -13.72 2.63
CA TRP A 230 -3.84 -13.31 3.65
C TRP A 230 -4.36 -13.64 5.04
N ARG A 231 -3.42 -13.81 5.98
CA ARG A 231 -3.74 -14.11 7.37
C ARG A 231 -2.80 -13.41 8.33
N ARG A 232 -3.36 -12.87 9.40
CA ARG A 232 -2.60 -12.20 10.47
C ARG A 232 -2.22 -13.20 11.57
N TYR A 233 -1.02 -13.00 12.10
CA TYR A 233 -0.41 -13.72 13.19
C TYR A 233 0.02 -12.73 14.28
N GLU A 234 0.41 -13.24 15.45
CA GLU A 234 0.86 -12.41 16.57
C GLU A 234 2.00 -11.45 16.18
N ARG A 235 2.93 -11.91 15.35
CA ARG A 235 4.13 -11.15 14.95
C ARG A 235 4.32 -11.02 13.44
N GLY A 236 3.24 -11.14 12.69
CA GLY A 236 3.36 -10.98 11.24
C GLY A 236 2.13 -11.31 10.44
N VAL A 237 2.36 -11.49 9.15
CA VAL A 237 1.33 -11.77 8.14
C VAL A 237 1.88 -12.79 7.16
N ILE A 238 1.06 -13.75 6.76
CA ILE A 238 1.30 -14.54 5.54
C ILE A 238 0.31 -14.05 4.50
N THR A 239 0.81 -13.75 3.31
CA THR A 239 -0.01 -13.48 2.12
C THR A 239 0.20 -14.58 1.10
N TRP A 240 -0.81 -14.83 0.30
CA TRP A 240 -0.71 -15.76 -0.81
C TRP A 240 -1.42 -15.24 -2.05
N ARG A 241 -0.81 -15.48 -3.17
CA ARG A 241 -1.38 -15.32 -4.50
C ARG A 241 -0.75 -16.36 -5.42
N GLN A 242 -1.50 -16.89 -6.38
CA GLN A 242 -0.97 -17.92 -7.29
C GLN A 242 0.32 -17.49 -8.01
N ALA A 243 0.39 -16.23 -8.45
CA ALA A 243 1.55 -15.71 -9.17
C ALA A 243 2.81 -15.51 -8.32
N THR A 244 2.67 -15.26 -7.00
CA THR A 244 3.79 -14.94 -6.11
C THR A 244 4.10 -16.05 -5.11
N GLY A 245 3.18 -16.99 -4.94
CA GLY A 245 3.22 -17.99 -3.86
C GLY A 245 3.01 -17.35 -2.48
N PRO A 246 3.17 -18.13 -1.41
CA PRO A 246 3.10 -17.63 -0.05
C PRO A 246 4.32 -16.75 0.27
N ARG A 247 4.09 -15.64 0.99
CA ARG A 247 5.10 -14.71 1.45
C ARG A 247 4.87 -14.34 2.90
N VAL A 248 5.94 -14.31 3.67
CA VAL A 248 5.95 -13.98 5.10
C VAL A 248 6.43 -12.56 5.29
N LEU A 249 5.66 -11.81 6.06
CA LEU A 249 6.04 -10.48 6.54
C LEU A 249 6.10 -10.54 8.06
N THR A 250 7.16 -10.02 8.63
CA THR A 250 7.35 -9.93 10.09
C THR A 250 7.65 -8.50 10.52
N ASP A 251 7.59 -8.25 11.80
CA ASP A 251 8.08 -7.05 12.46
C ASP A 251 7.52 -5.74 11.87
N ARG A 252 8.38 -4.76 11.69
CA ARG A 252 8.02 -3.42 11.19
C ARG A 252 7.52 -3.43 9.74
N ILE A 253 8.04 -4.35 8.91
CA ILE A 253 7.55 -4.52 7.53
C ILE A 253 6.10 -4.98 7.54
N ALA A 254 5.75 -5.97 8.38
CA ALA A 254 4.36 -6.44 8.52
C ALA A 254 3.44 -5.34 9.05
N SER A 255 3.88 -4.60 10.07
CA SER A 255 3.13 -3.49 10.67
C SER A 255 2.87 -2.38 9.65
N ARG A 256 3.90 -1.99 8.88
CA ARG A 256 3.77 -0.99 7.82
C ARG A 256 2.82 -1.45 6.71
N TYR A 257 2.94 -2.71 6.29
CA TYR A 257 2.08 -3.29 5.27
C TYR A 257 0.61 -3.33 5.70
N ALA A 258 0.35 -3.73 6.94
CA ALA A 258 -1.00 -3.72 7.50
C ALA A 258 -1.59 -2.30 7.57
N GLY A 259 -0.77 -1.30 7.95
CA GLY A 259 -1.17 0.12 7.99
C GLY A 259 -1.39 0.76 6.60
N LEU A 260 -1.09 0.04 5.53
CA LEU A 260 -1.34 0.44 4.14
C LEU A 260 -2.38 -0.47 3.47
N ASP A 261 -3.34 -1.01 4.24
CA ASP A 261 -4.44 -1.87 3.81
C ASP A 261 -4.01 -3.19 3.17
N GLY A 262 -2.80 -3.66 3.49
CA GLY A 262 -2.29 -4.96 3.07
C GLY A 262 -2.39 -5.22 1.57
N PRO A 263 -2.90 -6.41 1.12
CA PRO A 263 -2.98 -6.74 -0.31
C PRO A 263 -3.92 -5.83 -1.10
N GLY A 264 -4.91 -5.21 -0.45
CA GLY A 264 -5.88 -4.28 -1.05
C GLY A 264 -5.33 -2.88 -1.25
N GLY A 265 -4.29 -2.51 -0.51
CA GLY A 265 -3.73 -1.17 -0.49
C GLY A 265 -2.79 -0.85 -1.66
N ALA A 266 -2.05 0.24 -1.51
CA ALA A 266 -1.20 0.81 -2.55
C ALA A 266 -0.11 -0.14 -3.06
N LEU A 267 0.43 -1.01 -2.19
CA LEU A 267 1.56 -1.90 -2.51
C LEU A 267 1.16 -3.18 -3.27
N GLY A 268 -0.04 -3.71 -3.03
CA GLY A 268 -0.42 -5.03 -3.53
C GLY A 268 0.27 -6.17 -2.79
N TYR A 269 0.48 -7.31 -3.44
CA TYR A 269 1.13 -8.48 -2.85
C TYR A 269 2.65 -8.36 -2.84
N PRO A 270 3.33 -8.94 -1.82
CA PRO A 270 4.79 -9.06 -1.86
C PRO A 270 5.25 -9.99 -2.99
N THR A 271 6.33 -9.59 -3.65
CA THR A 271 6.94 -10.32 -4.77
C THR A 271 8.27 -10.95 -4.40
N SER A 272 8.86 -10.58 -3.26
CA SER A 272 10.08 -11.18 -2.71
C SER A 272 9.88 -11.60 -1.26
N GLN A 273 10.85 -12.25 -0.66
CA GLN A 273 11.05 -12.27 0.79
C GLN A 273 11.71 -10.96 1.23
N ALA A 274 11.69 -10.67 2.54
CA ALA A 274 12.48 -9.59 3.10
C ALA A 274 13.98 -9.94 2.98
N THR A 275 14.78 -8.98 2.52
CA THR A 275 16.24 -9.11 2.36
C THR A 275 16.93 -8.02 3.19
N GLU A 276 18.11 -8.32 3.68
CA GLU A 276 18.98 -7.33 4.31
C GLU A 276 19.51 -6.33 3.26
N ILE A 277 19.80 -5.11 3.70
CA ILE A 277 20.42 -4.07 2.88
C ILE A 277 21.88 -4.06 3.26
N GLU A 278 22.74 -4.48 2.34
CA GLU A 278 24.17 -4.64 2.54
C GLU A 278 24.83 -3.37 3.16
N GLY A 279 25.69 -3.59 4.15
CA GLY A 279 26.39 -2.51 4.85
C GLY A 279 25.54 -1.71 5.84
N THR A 280 24.29 -2.14 6.10
CA THR A 280 23.38 -1.45 7.01
C THR A 280 22.68 -2.41 7.96
N ALA A 281 21.99 -1.90 8.98
CA ALA A 281 21.07 -2.68 9.81
C ALA A 281 19.67 -2.80 9.19
N GLY A 282 19.48 -2.29 8.00
CA GLY A 282 18.19 -2.19 7.33
C GLY A 282 17.79 -3.45 6.58
N ARG A 283 16.50 -3.55 6.34
CA ARG A 283 15.88 -4.63 5.54
C ARG A 283 14.90 -4.05 4.54
N GLN A 284 14.66 -4.73 3.46
CA GLN A 284 13.69 -4.31 2.45
C GLN A 284 12.89 -5.49 1.91
N MET A 285 11.69 -5.19 1.42
CA MET A 285 10.82 -6.17 0.79
C MET A 285 10.12 -5.57 -0.42
N ARG A 286 10.13 -6.28 -1.55
CA ARG A 286 9.50 -5.84 -2.79
C ARG A 286 8.05 -6.28 -2.85
N PHE A 287 7.22 -5.42 -3.43
CA PHE A 287 5.80 -5.64 -3.67
C PHE A 287 5.46 -5.39 -5.14
N GLU A 288 4.25 -5.71 -5.57
CA GLU A 288 3.82 -5.52 -6.96
C GLU A 288 3.93 -4.07 -7.43
N ARG A 289 3.69 -3.10 -6.54
CA ARG A 289 3.64 -1.67 -6.87
C ARG A 289 4.55 -0.81 -6.02
N GLY A 290 5.45 -1.42 -5.24
CA GLY A 290 6.30 -0.66 -4.35
C GLY A 290 7.32 -1.50 -3.60
N ARG A 291 7.92 -0.87 -2.60
CA ARG A 291 8.88 -1.48 -1.69
C ARG A 291 8.65 -0.94 -0.28
N ILE A 292 8.73 -1.80 0.73
CA ILE A 292 8.90 -1.37 2.12
C ILE A 292 10.38 -1.48 2.46
N ILE A 293 10.89 -0.42 3.05
CA ILE A 293 12.27 -0.29 3.51
C ILE A 293 12.23 0.00 5.01
N ASP A 294 12.93 -0.82 5.76
CA ASP A 294 13.09 -0.76 7.21
C ASP A 294 14.54 -0.34 7.50
N ASP A 295 14.72 0.78 8.19
CA ASP A 295 16.04 1.35 8.52
C ASP A 295 16.66 0.73 9.80
N GLY A 296 15.99 -0.26 10.41
CA GLY A 296 16.35 -0.84 11.71
C GLY A 296 15.59 -0.21 12.88
N ALA A 297 15.02 0.98 12.72
CA ALA A 297 14.19 1.66 13.70
C ALA A 297 12.74 1.81 13.24
N ARG A 298 12.53 2.14 11.97
CA ARG A 298 11.22 2.40 11.37
C ARG A 298 11.14 1.84 9.95
N ALA A 299 9.92 1.53 9.50
CA ALA A 299 9.68 1.04 8.15
C ALA A 299 8.76 1.99 7.37
N PHE A 300 9.14 2.28 6.13
CA PHE A 300 8.44 3.19 5.24
C PHE A 300 8.22 2.55 3.87
N ALA A 301 7.17 2.95 3.20
CA ALA A 301 6.81 2.46 1.88
C ALA A 301 7.14 3.50 0.80
N VAL A 302 7.88 3.06 -0.22
CA VAL A 302 8.14 3.85 -1.43
C VAL A 302 7.46 3.17 -2.60
N PHE A 303 6.62 3.90 -3.32
CA PHE A 303 5.84 3.34 -4.42
C PHE A 303 5.57 4.35 -5.54
N GLY A 304 5.03 3.85 -6.65
CA GLY A 304 4.77 4.66 -7.84
C GLY A 304 6.06 5.16 -8.50
N PRO A 305 6.03 6.27 -9.25
CA PRO A 305 7.18 6.80 -9.98
C PRO A 305 8.36 7.17 -9.07
N ALA A 306 8.09 7.51 -7.79
CA ALA A 306 9.12 7.82 -6.80
C ALA A 306 10.07 6.62 -6.58
N LEU A 307 9.56 5.39 -6.61
CA LEU A 307 10.39 4.20 -6.42
C LEU A 307 11.41 4.03 -7.56
N ALA A 308 10.98 4.18 -8.80
CA ALA A 308 11.88 4.04 -9.95
C ALA A 308 13.00 5.11 -9.92
N ARG A 309 12.64 6.35 -9.56
CA ARG A 309 13.64 7.42 -9.39
C ARG A 309 14.60 7.13 -8.23
N TYR A 310 14.07 6.70 -7.11
CA TYR A 310 14.86 6.33 -5.92
C TYR A 310 15.84 5.19 -6.23
N ASP A 311 15.38 4.15 -6.94
CA ASP A 311 16.24 3.04 -7.37
C ASP A 311 17.34 3.52 -8.32
N GLY A 312 17.02 4.43 -9.25
CA GLY A 312 17.99 5.05 -10.15
C GLY A 312 19.03 5.93 -9.44
N LEU A 313 18.75 6.37 -8.22
CA LEU A 313 19.66 7.14 -7.35
C LEU A 313 20.45 6.25 -6.36
N GLY A 314 20.37 4.91 -6.52
CA GLY A 314 21.11 3.95 -5.69
C GLY A 314 20.31 3.41 -4.49
N GLY A 315 19.04 3.76 -4.36
CA GLY A 315 18.17 3.27 -3.29
C GLY A 315 18.65 3.65 -1.88
N PRO A 316 18.50 2.75 -0.87
CA PRO A 316 18.82 3.06 0.54
C PRO A 316 20.28 3.43 0.81
N THR A 317 21.20 2.92 0.00
CA THR A 317 22.65 3.20 0.12
C THR A 317 23.11 4.28 -0.86
N GLY A 318 22.19 4.85 -1.63
CA GLY A 318 22.47 5.89 -2.62
C GLY A 318 22.36 7.31 -2.06
N GLN A 319 22.23 8.27 -2.97
CA GLN A 319 22.30 9.70 -2.68
C GLN A 319 21.27 10.21 -1.67
N LEU A 320 20.08 9.62 -1.64
CA LEU A 320 18.99 10.08 -0.76
C LEU A 320 18.97 9.39 0.61
N GLY A 321 19.68 8.28 0.78
CA GLY A 321 19.63 7.50 2.01
C GLY A 321 18.30 6.80 2.24
N PHE A 322 17.99 6.48 3.49
CA PHE A 322 16.73 5.83 3.86
C PHE A 322 15.52 6.77 3.76
N PRO A 323 14.33 6.23 3.45
CA PRO A 323 13.10 7.02 3.53
C PRO A 323 12.81 7.38 5.00
N THR A 324 12.38 8.62 5.24
CA THR A 324 11.95 9.13 6.55
C THR A 324 10.43 9.23 6.67
N ALA A 325 9.74 9.11 5.53
CA ALA A 325 8.29 9.01 5.46
C ALA A 325 7.88 8.13 4.27
N SER A 326 6.72 7.48 4.37
CA SER A 326 6.14 6.77 3.23
C SER A 326 5.71 7.76 2.15
N THR A 327 5.63 7.30 0.89
CA THR A 327 5.01 8.08 -0.18
C THR A 327 3.59 8.47 0.20
N THR A 328 3.31 9.77 0.18
CA THR A 328 2.00 10.34 0.53
C THR A 328 1.51 11.27 -0.57
N PRO A 329 0.19 11.35 -0.81
CA PRO A 329 -0.36 12.37 -1.69
C PRO A 329 0.00 13.78 -1.20
N VAL A 330 0.17 14.71 -2.13
CA VAL A 330 0.23 16.14 -1.84
C VAL A 330 -1.20 16.66 -1.69
N GLY A 331 -1.39 17.72 -0.90
CA GLY A 331 -2.71 18.25 -0.57
C GLY A 331 -3.55 18.76 -1.75
N ASP A 332 -2.92 18.94 -2.94
CA ASP A 332 -3.63 19.32 -4.17
C ASP A 332 -4.28 18.11 -4.90
N GLY A 333 -4.10 16.90 -4.41
CA GLY A 333 -4.62 15.68 -5.01
C GLY A 333 -3.99 15.30 -6.37
N ARG A 334 -2.96 16.00 -6.85
CA ARG A 334 -2.37 15.82 -8.19
C ARG A 334 -1.09 15.01 -8.18
N GLY A 335 -0.32 15.08 -7.13
CA GLY A 335 0.96 14.41 -7.02
C GLY A 335 1.20 13.79 -5.66
N SER A 336 2.42 13.30 -5.46
CA SER A 336 2.86 12.72 -4.19
C SER A 336 4.27 13.17 -3.82
N VAL A 337 4.61 12.98 -2.55
CA VAL A 337 5.95 13.22 -2.02
C VAL A 337 6.43 12.03 -1.20
N THR A 338 7.71 11.70 -1.35
CA THR A 338 8.44 10.78 -0.48
C THR A 338 9.64 11.53 0.10
N ARG A 339 9.80 11.48 1.42
CA ARG A 339 10.92 12.15 2.10
C ARG A 339 11.98 11.13 2.48
N PHE A 340 13.22 11.54 2.37
CA PHE A 340 14.41 10.74 2.65
C PHE A 340 15.35 11.52 3.60
N GLU A 341 16.39 10.86 4.08
CA GLU A 341 17.41 11.49 4.94
C GLU A 341 18.10 12.66 4.24
N GLN A 342 18.38 12.52 2.94
CA GLN A 342 19.13 13.50 2.14
C GLN A 342 18.24 14.12 1.04
N GLY A 343 16.96 14.40 1.35
CA GLY A 343 16.10 15.12 0.42
C GLY A 343 14.69 14.56 0.29
N ALA A 344 14.10 14.80 -0.87
CA ALA A 344 12.73 14.35 -1.17
C ALA A 344 12.55 14.07 -2.67
N ILE A 345 11.62 13.19 -3.00
CA ILE A 345 11.15 12.98 -4.37
C ILE A 345 9.69 13.44 -4.44
N TYR A 346 9.42 14.35 -5.35
CA TYR A 346 8.08 14.81 -5.70
C TYR A 346 7.64 14.17 -7.02
N THR A 347 6.39 13.75 -7.11
CA THR A 347 5.84 13.16 -8.34
C THR A 347 4.63 13.93 -8.84
N LEU A 348 4.53 14.12 -10.14
CA LEU A 348 3.37 14.70 -10.81
C LEU A 348 3.19 14.04 -12.17
N ALA A 349 1.98 13.58 -12.47
CA ALA A 349 1.63 12.98 -13.76
C ALA A 349 2.62 11.90 -14.26
N GLY A 350 3.09 11.05 -13.34
CA GLY A 350 4.04 9.97 -13.67
C GLY A 350 5.51 10.38 -13.70
N VAL A 351 5.84 11.67 -13.62
CA VAL A 351 7.21 12.17 -13.54
C VAL A 351 7.63 12.32 -12.09
N ALA A 352 8.81 11.80 -11.75
CA ALA A 352 9.42 11.90 -10.44
C ALA A 352 10.66 12.79 -10.51
N GLN A 353 10.73 13.76 -9.60
CA GLN A 353 11.83 14.72 -9.51
C GLN A 353 12.35 14.79 -8.06
N GLU A 354 13.62 14.55 -7.89
CA GLU A 354 14.27 14.71 -6.58
C GLU A 354 14.66 16.15 -6.30
N LEU A 355 14.77 16.44 -5.02
CA LEU A 355 15.41 17.63 -4.46
C LEU A 355 16.44 17.17 -3.43
N GLY A 356 17.61 17.75 -3.44
CA GLY A 356 18.61 17.54 -2.40
C GLY A 356 18.18 18.12 -1.05
N PRO A 357 18.95 17.88 0.02
CA PRO A 357 18.50 18.13 1.40
C PRO A 357 18.15 19.60 1.65
N THR A 358 18.98 20.53 1.21
CA THR A 358 18.78 21.98 1.47
C THR A 358 17.58 22.52 0.69
N MET A 359 17.48 22.14 -0.60
CA MET A 359 16.36 22.52 -1.46
C MET A 359 15.04 21.93 -0.95
N ALA A 360 15.03 20.64 -0.58
CA ALA A 360 13.86 19.96 -0.06
C ALA A 360 13.38 20.58 1.26
N ALA A 361 14.28 20.88 2.19
CA ALA A 361 13.94 21.50 3.46
C ALA A 361 13.31 22.88 3.28
N ARG A 362 13.94 23.74 2.47
CA ARG A 362 13.42 25.08 2.17
C ARG A 362 12.06 25.01 1.45
N TYR A 363 11.96 24.17 0.44
CA TYR A 363 10.72 24.00 -0.32
C TYR A 363 9.57 23.49 0.56
N HIS A 364 9.85 22.56 1.46
CA HIS A 364 8.88 22.07 2.42
C HIS A 364 8.44 23.17 3.40
N ALA A 365 9.37 23.98 3.92
CA ALA A 365 9.07 25.10 4.80
C ALA A 365 8.19 26.17 4.13
N LEU A 366 8.26 26.28 2.81
CA LEU A 366 7.40 27.15 2.01
C LEU A 366 6.03 26.56 1.69
N GLY A 367 5.70 25.34 2.18
CA GLY A 367 4.45 24.67 1.93
C GLY A 367 4.44 23.79 0.66
N GLY A 368 5.59 23.53 0.07
CA GLY A 368 5.76 22.61 -1.07
C GLY A 368 4.98 23.03 -2.32
N PRO A 369 4.41 22.06 -3.07
CA PRO A 369 3.73 22.38 -4.33
C PRO A 369 2.49 23.27 -4.20
N VAL A 370 1.85 23.23 -3.03
CA VAL A 370 0.54 23.91 -2.80
C VAL A 370 0.74 25.38 -2.45
N ASP A 371 1.50 25.66 -1.39
CA ASP A 371 1.52 26.97 -0.78
C ASP A 371 2.76 27.80 -1.14
N SER A 372 3.82 27.18 -1.66
CA SER A 372 5.05 27.91 -2.01
C SER A 372 4.90 28.91 -3.16
N GLY A 373 3.87 28.76 -3.98
CA GLY A 373 3.73 29.49 -5.24
C GLY A 373 4.71 29.06 -6.34
N LEU A 374 5.56 28.06 -6.06
CA LEU A 374 6.55 27.53 -7.01
C LEU A 374 5.97 26.41 -7.90
N GLY A 375 4.94 25.69 -7.42
CA GLY A 375 4.47 24.47 -8.06
C GLY A 375 5.50 23.34 -7.96
N TYR A 376 5.33 22.25 -8.71
CA TYR A 376 6.20 21.08 -8.66
C TYR A 376 7.60 21.32 -9.22
N PRO A 377 8.65 20.67 -8.68
CA PRO A 377 10.01 20.76 -9.22
C PRO A 377 10.08 20.23 -10.65
N ARG A 378 10.95 20.82 -11.45
CA ARG A 378 11.17 20.50 -12.86
C ARG A 378 12.65 20.45 -13.20
N GLY A 379 12.99 19.60 -14.16
CA GLY A 379 14.36 19.43 -14.63
C GLY A 379 15.23 18.63 -13.65
N PRO A 380 16.50 18.42 -13.98
CA PRO A 380 17.42 17.72 -13.08
C PRO A 380 17.62 18.50 -11.78
N ALA A 381 17.92 17.75 -10.71
CA ALA A 381 18.27 18.37 -9.44
C ALA A 381 19.56 19.18 -9.58
N ASP A 382 19.54 20.41 -9.11
CA ASP A 382 20.68 21.29 -9.04
C ASP A 382 20.67 22.01 -7.68
N GLU A 383 21.68 21.81 -6.88
CA GLU A 383 21.82 22.42 -5.55
C GLU A 383 22.04 23.92 -5.59
N GLN A 384 22.35 24.46 -6.78
CA GLN A 384 22.59 25.88 -6.97
C GLN A 384 21.41 26.62 -7.59
N GLU A 385 20.68 25.97 -8.52
CA GLU A 385 19.51 26.54 -9.17
C GLU A 385 18.49 25.46 -9.50
N GLN A 386 17.45 25.31 -8.65
CA GLN A 386 16.38 24.36 -8.88
C GLN A 386 15.17 25.05 -9.52
N ARG A 387 14.75 24.54 -10.66
CA ARG A 387 13.58 25.02 -11.41
C ARG A 387 12.29 24.35 -10.93
N PHE A 388 11.22 25.11 -10.96
CA PHE A 388 9.87 24.67 -10.63
C PHE A 388 8.88 25.10 -11.72
N ALA A 389 7.64 24.62 -11.62
CA ALA A 389 6.59 24.94 -12.60
C ALA A 389 6.33 26.46 -12.73
N HIS A 390 6.43 27.18 -11.63
CA HIS A 390 6.08 28.60 -11.55
C HIS A 390 7.18 29.46 -10.91
N GLY A 391 8.41 28.94 -10.81
CA GLY A 391 9.50 29.69 -10.21
C GLY A 391 10.83 28.96 -10.21
N VAL A 392 11.76 29.50 -9.46
CA VAL A 392 13.12 29.00 -9.28
C VAL A 392 13.58 29.27 -7.84
N MET A 393 14.35 28.34 -7.28
CA MET A 393 15.12 28.52 -6.07
C MET A 393 16.61 28.59 -6.44
N VAL A 394 17.31 29.59 -5.95
CA VAL A 394 18.73 29.85 -6.28
C VAL A 394 19.52 29.96 -4.98
N ALA A 395 20.64 29.24 -4.93
CA ALA A 395 21.59 29.39 -3.83
C ALA A 395 22.46 30.63 -4.04
N ALA A 396 22.44 31.52 -3.06
CA ALA A 396 23.23 32.72 -3.02
C ALA A 396 23.75 32.94 -1.58
N ASP A 397 25.05 33.06 -1.40
CA ASP A 397 25.72 33.32 -0.11
C ASP A 397 25.25 32.35 1.00
N GLY A 398 25.18 31.06 0.67
CA GLY A 398 24.73 30.00 1.60
C GLY A 398 23.23 30.02 1.94
N THR A 399 22.45 30.89 1.31
CA THR A 399 21.00 31.00 1.51
C THR A 399 20.24 30.69 0.22
N LEU A 400 19.11 29.97 0.33
CA LEU A 400 18.23 29.74 -0.81
C LEU A 400 17.26 30.90 -0.97
N ARG A 401 17.28 31.53 -2.13
CA ARG A 401 16.42 32.63 -2.54
C ARG A 401 15.35 32.12 -3.50
N VAL A 402 14.17 32.72 -3.45
CA VAL A 402 13.00 32.28 -4.19
C VAL A 402 12.51 33.38 -5.13
N VAL A 403 12.41 33.04 -6.41
CA VAL A 403 11.83 33.91 -7.44
C VAL A 403 10.69 33.19 -8.13
N ARG A 404 9.56 33.90 -8.35
CA ARG A 404 8.30 33.30 -8.85
C ARG A 404 7.76 34.02 -10.07
N GLY A 405 6.82 33.36 -10.77
CA GLY A 405 5.96 33.96 -11.77
C GLY A 405 6.70 34.57 -12.97
N GLY A 406 6.30 35.77 -13.35
CA GLY A 406 6.85 36.49 -14.51
C GLY A 406 8.34 36.82 -14.38
N ILE A 407 8.78 37.19 -13.16
CA ILE A 407 10.18 37.49 -12.88
C ILE A 407 11.02 36.23 -13.05
N ALA A 408 10.63 35.11 -12.47
CA ALA A 408 11.37 33.84 -12.60
C ALA A 408 11.43 33.38 -14.06
N ARG A 409 10.34 33.48 -14.82
CA ARG A 409 10.31 33.11 -16.23
C ARG A 409 11.33 33.89 -17.05
N ARG A 410 11.39 35.19 -16.82
CA ARG A 410 12.34 36.07 -17.52
C ARG A 410 13.77 35.82 -17.07
N TYR A 411 14.00 35.67 -15.75
CA TYR A 411 15.29 35.31 -15.17
C TYR A 411 15.87 34.04 -15.83
N LEU A 412 15.09 32.98 -15.88
CA LEU A 412 15.50 31.71 -16.50
C LEU A 412 15.72 31.85 -18.02
N ALA A 413 14.92 32.67 -18.73
CA ALA A 413 15.10 32.91 -20.15
C ALA A 413 16.41 33.68 -20.48
N LEU A 414 16.90 34.47 -19.52
CA LEU A 414 18.16 35.21 -19.62
C LEU A 414 19.37 34.38 -19.16
N GLY A 415 19.20 33.10 -18.82
CA GLY A 415 20.30 32.23 -18.43
C GLY A 415 20.38 31.94 -16.92
N GLY A 416 19.39 32.37 -16.11
CA GLY A 416 19.34 32.13 -14.68
C GLY A 416 20.52 32.80 -13.94
N ARG A 417 21.12 32.08 -12.99
CA ARG A 417 22.26 32.58 -12.19
C ARG A 417 23.51 32.96 -12.99
N HIS A 418 23.61 32.45 -14.23
CA HIS A 418 24.71 32.79 -15.14
C HIS A 418 24.36 33.89 -16.15
N GLY A 419 23.11 34.36 -16.06
CA GLY A 419 22.64 35.47 -16.91
C GLY A 419 23.04 36.84 -16.38
N PRO A 420 22.64 37.92 -17.09
CA PRO A 420 23.06 39.30 -16.80
C PRO A 420 22.47 39.86 -15.50
N TRP A 421 21.55 39.18 -14.84
CA TRP A 421 20.99 39.65 -13.56
C TRP A 421 21.77 39.11 -12.36
N GLY A 422 22.63 38.11 -12.55
CA GLY A 422 23.35 37.47 -11.46
C GLY A 422 22.43 36.68 -10.54
N THR A 423 22.83 36.50 -9.28
CA THR A 423 22.01 35.77 -8.28
C THR A 423 21.05 36.70 -7.53
N PRO A 424 19.88 36.21 -7.12
CA PRO A 424 18.98 36.99 -6.28
C PRO A 424 19.58 37.21 -4.89
N VAL A 425 19.51 38.44 -4.38
CA VAL A 425 20.05 38.82 -3.06
C VAL A 425 19.03 38.69 -1.93
N ALA A 426 17.73 38.59 -2.29
CA ALA A 426 16.62 38.38 -1.37
C ALA A 426 15.54 37.51 -2.01
N ASP A 427 14.61 37.00 -1.19
CA ASP A 427 13.37 36.43 -1.71
C ASP A 427 12.56 37.51 -2.41
N GLN A 428 11.83 37.12 -3.46
CA GLN A 428 10.87 37.98 -4.10
C GLN A 428 9.78 38.43 -3.12
N GLU A 429 9.47 39.70 -3.10
CA GLU A 429 8.47 40.30 -2.22
C GLU A 429 7.32 40.95 -2.99
N GLN A 430 6.20 41.09 -2.32
CA GLN A 430 5.04 41.78 -2.87
C GLN A 430 5.09 43.28 -2.55
N VAL A 431 4.95 44.12 -3.54
CA VAL A 431 4.97 45.57 -3.39
C VAL A 431 3.85 46.18 -4.23
N GLY A 432 3.02 47.03 -3.66
CA GLY A 432 2.03 47.82 -4.40
C GLY A 432 1.09 47.02 -5.32
N GLY A 433 0.72 45.78 -4.93
CA GLY A 433 -0.15 44.90 -5.73
C GLY A 433 0.57 44.10 -6.83
N GLY A 434 1.87 44.30 -7.03
CA GLY A 434 2.74 43.53 -7.90
C GLY A 434 3.88 42.90 -7.14
N TRP A 435 4.99 42.61 -7.82
CA TRP A 435 6.13 41.88 -7.28
C TRP A 435 7.45 42.59 -7.59
N GLN A 436 8.37 42.47 -6.67
CA GLN A 436 9.75 42.93 -6.80
C GLN A 436 10.72 41.81 -6.44
N ALA A 437 11.83 41.73 -7.17
CA ALA A 437 12.97 40.87 -6.83
C ALA A 437 14.29 41.61 -7.11
N SER A 438 15.16 41.62 -6.10
CA SER A 438 16.49 42.22 -6.20
C SER A 438 17.54 41.16 -6.50
N PHE A 439 18.37 41.43 -7.50
CA PHE A 439 19.49 40.61 -7.92
C PHE A 439 20.80 41.39 -7.70
N ALA A 440 21.93 40.74 -7.95
CA ALA A 440 23.25 41.36 -7.74
C ALA A 440 23.40 42.70 -8.49
N ASP A 441 22.94 42.74 -9.74
CA ASP A 441 23.17 43.87 -10.64
C ASP A 441 21.90 44.70 -10.96
N VAL A 442 20.72 44.14 -10.68
CA VAL A 442 19.42 44.76 -11.07
C VAL A 442 18.33 44.53 -10.03
N THR A 443 17.33 45.38 -10.00
CA THR A 443 16.05 45.12 -9.35
C THR A 443 14.97 44.99 -10.42
N VAL A 444 14.21 43.89 -10.35
CA VAL A 444 13.16 43.57 -11.33
C VAL A 444 11.81 43.81 -10.70
N PHE A 445 10.94 44.55 -11.41
CA PHE A 445 9.58 44.85 -11.01
C PHE A 445 8.60 44.21 -11.99
N ALA A 446 7.52 43.64 -11.45
CA ALA A 446 6.43 43.07 -12.24
C ALA A 446 5.09 43.56 -11.71
N GLY A 447 4.49 44.48 -12.40
CA GLY A 447 3.17 45.03 -12.06
C GLY A 447 2.02 44.10 -12.47
N PRO A 448 0.81 44.32 -11.95
CA PRO A 448 -0.36 43.51 -12.25
C PRO A 448 -0.71 43.43 -13.76
N ALA A 449 -0.48 44.51 -14.49
CA ALA A 449 -0.78 44.63 -15.93
C ALA A 449 0.49 44.73 -16.81
N THR A 450 1.67 44.83 -16.20
CA THR A 450 2.95 44.97 -16.91
C THR A 450 3.72 43.67 -16.87
N GLY A 451 4.71 43.53 -17.77
CA GLY A 451 5.67 42.44 -17.70
C GLY A 451 6.67 42.58 -16.53
N ALA A 452 7.66 41.70 -16.49
CA ALA A 452 8.76 41.84 -15.58
C ALA A 452 9.89 42.65 -16.25
N PHE A 453 10.28 43.76 -15.66
CA PHE A 453 11.28 44.72 -16.20
C PHE A 453 12.38 45.01 -15.18
N ALA A 454 13.60 45.03 -15.67
CA ALA A 454 14.79 45.24 -14.86
C ALA A 454 15.23 46.72 -14.89
N LEU A 455 15.52 47.25 -13.72
CA LEU A 455 16.07 48.57 -13.53
C LEU A 455 17.39 48.46 -12.76
N ASP A 456 18.35 49.27 -13.13
CA ASP A 456 19.69 49.29 -12.52
C ASP A 456 20.20 50.71 -12.28
N GLY A 457 21.30 50.80 -11.54
CA GLY A 457 22.08 52.02 -11.34
C GLY A 457 21.24 53.26 -11.03
N VAL A 458 21.52 54.34 -11.75
CA VAL A 458 20.87 55.67 -11.54
C VAL A 458 19.39 55.68 -11.89
N VAL A 459 18.96 54.81 -12.83
CA VAL A 459 17.52 54.70 -13.18
C VAL A 459 16.73 54.09 -12.01
N LEU A 460 17.27 53.03 -11.40
CA LEU A 460 16.68 52.41 -10.21
C LEU A 460 16.61 53.42 -9.05
N ALA A 461 17.73 54.12 -8.78
CA ALA A 461 17.77 55.11 -7.71
C ALA A 461 16.73 56.23 -7.90
N ALA A 462 16.64 56.77 -9.13
CA ALA A 462 15.67 57.81 -9.46
C ALA A 462 14.20 57.32 -9.36
N TYR A 463 13.96 56.06 -9.77
CA TYR A 463 12.64 55.44 -9.66
C TYR A 463 12.19 55.29 -8.19
N LEU A 464 13.10 54.77 -7.34
CA LEU A 464 12.78 54.62 -5.92
C LEU A 464 12.58 55.97 -5.24
N ALA A 465 13.39 56.99 -5.60
CA ALA A 465 13.25 58.37 -5.11
C ALA A 465 11.89 59.02 -5.56
N ALA A 466 11.39 58.62 -6.73
CA ALA A 466 10.06 59.06 -7.23
C ALA A 466 8.89 58.28 -6.61
N GLY A 467 9.12 57.47 -5.56
CA GLY A 467 8.10 56.69 -4.85
C GLY A 467 7.90 55.25 -5.38
N GLY A 468 8.73 54.80 -6.30
CA GLY A 468 8.70 53.44 -6.84
C GLY A 468 7.33 53.05 -7.46
N PRO A 469 6.85 51.85 -7.27
CA PRO A 469 5.56 51.41 -7.83
C PRO A 469 4.33 52.17 -7.32
N GLY A 470 4.44 52.80 -6.13
CA GLY A 470 3.39 53.61 -5.54
C GLY A 470 3.47 55.08 -5.92
N GLY A 471 4.52 55.53 -6.63
CA GLY A 471 4.72 56.92 -7.08
C GLY A 471 3.97 57.23 -8.39
N ALA A 472 4.12 58.46 -8.86
CA ALA A 472 3.45 58.98 -10.09
C ALA A 472 3.88 58.21 -11.36
N LEU A 473 5.01 57.55 -11.36
CA LEU A 473 5.46 56.75 -12.50
C LEU A 473 4.76 55.40 -12.62
N GLY A 474 4.21 54.85 -11.52
CA GLY A 474 3.65 53.51 -11.54
C GLY A 474 4.65 52.42 -11.89
N TRP A 475 4.22 51.37 -12.52
CA TRP A 475 5.03 50.20 -12.85
C TRP A 475 5.90 50.41 -14.09
N PRO A 476 7.13 49.84 -14.15
CA PRO A 476 7.95 49.84 -15.36
C PRO A 476 7.26 49.11 -16.51
N THR A 477 7.41 49.62 -17.73
CA THR A 477 6.90 49.04 -18.98
C THR A 477 8.01 48.70 -19.97
N SER A 478 9.26 49.07 -19.64
CA SER A 478 10.45 48.60 -20.34
C SER A 478 11.61 48.44 -19.36
N ASP A 479 12.63 47.66 -19.78
CA ASP A 479 13.95 47.71 -19.18
C ASP A 479 14.59 49.09 -19.47
N ARG A 480 15.75 49.34 -18.84
CA ARG A 480 16.64 50.36 -19.30
C ARG A 480 17.17 49.99 -20.69
N ILE A 481 16.87 50.81 -21.68
CA ILE A 481 17.34 50.63 -23.06
C ILE A 481 18.15 51.86 -23.46
N ARG A 482 19.13 51.67 -24.34
CA ARG A 482 19.84 52.77 -24.95
C ARG A 482 19.08 53.25 -26.17
N THR A 483 18.65 54.51 -26.18
CA THR A 483 17.93 55.12 -27.29
C THR A 483 18.85 55.30 -28.50
N ARG A 484 18.24 55.51 -29.69
CA ARG A 484 18.99 55.88 -30.92
C ARG A 484 19.83 57.16 -30.81
N PHE A 485 19.52 58.00 -29.82
CA PHE A 485 20.29 59.22 -29.55
C PHE A 485 21.37 59.05 -28.50
N GLY A 486 21.67 57.82 -28.10
CA GLY A 486 22.72 57.49 -27.16
C GLY A 486 22.35 57.72 -25.68
N GLN A 487 21.10 58.08 -25.36
CA GLN A 487 20.59 58.22 -24.01
C GLN A 487 20.05 56.90 -23.48
N ASP A 488 20.25 56.64 -22.21
CA ASP A 488 19.60 55.51 -21.56
C ASP A 488 18.19 55.95 -21.06
N ARG A 489 17.21 55.09 -21.29
CA ARG A 489 15.81 55.35 -20.93
C ARG A 489 15.13 54.13 -20.41
N ALA A 490 14.27 54.31 -19.39
CA ALA A 490 13.28 53.32 -18.96
C ALA A 490 11.88 53.94 -19.01
N SER A 491 10.90 53.20 -19.48
CA SER A 491 9.49 53.64 -19.59
C SER A 491 8.67 53.06 -18.44
N PHE A 492 7.68 53.81 -18.01
CA PHE A 492 6.74 53.48 -16.94
C PHE A 492 5.30 53.77 -17.36
N GLU A 493 4.31 53.31 -16.61
CA GLU A 493 2.89 53.60 -16.88
C GLU A 493 2.63 55.11 -16.91
N GLY A 494 3.17 55.83 -15.96
CA GLY A 494 2.99 57.28 -15.79
C GLY A 494 4.06 58.18 -16.42
N GLY A 495 5.06 57.60 -17.14
CA GLY A 495 6.13 58.42 -17.70
C GLY A 495 7.36 57.68 -18.13
N ALA A 496 8.50 58.34 -17.98
CA ALA A 496 9.82 57.76 -18.28
C ALA A 496 10.91 58.34 -17.37
N ILE A 497 12.02 57.62 -17.23
CA ILE A 497 13.27 58.14 -16.69
C ILE A 497 14.30 58.10 -17.82
N GLU A 498 14.94 59.26 -18.08
CA GLU A 498 16.05 59.38 -19.02
C GLU A 498 17.32 59.73 -18.29
N VAL A 499 18.44 59.13 -18.75
CA VAL A 499 19.77 59.44 -18.19
C VAL A 499 20.49 60.30 -19.18
N ASP A 500 20.92 61.46 -18.72
CA ASP A 500 21.76 62.37 -19.49
C ASP A 500 23.13 61.72 -19.72
N ALA A 501 23.53 61.55 -20.97
CA ALA A 501 24.76 60.85 -21.35
C ALA A 501 26.05 61.61 -20.95
N ALA A 502 25.96 62.95 -20.79
CA ALA A 502 27.15 63.76 -20.47
C ALA A 502 27.37 63.88 -18.96
N THR A 503 26.26 63.95 -18.19
CA THR A 503 26.32 64.14 -16.73
C THR A 503 26.10 62.87 -15.95
N GLY A 504 25.55 61.82 -16.58
CA GLY A 504 25.13 60.58 -15.91
C GLY A 504 23.93 60.73 -14.97
N THR A 505 23.26 61.88 -14.98
CA THR A 505 22.13 62.16 -14.08
C THR A 505 20.81 61.69 -14.64
N ALA A 506 19.95 61.11 -13.79
CA ALA A 506 18.59 60.69 -14.20
C ALA A 506 17.59 61.85 -14.10
N ARG A 507 16.75 61.96 -15.12
CA ARG A 507 15.65 62.91 -15.16
C ARG A 507 14.30 62.15 -15.26
N VAL A 508 13.39 62.44 -14.35
CA VAL A 508 12.03 61.93 -14.34
C VAL A 508 11.16 62.76 -15.30
N LEU A 509 10.47 62.11 -16.21
CA LEU A 509 9.52 62.67 -17.19
C LEU A 509 8.17 62.09 -16.91
N GLU A 510 7.33 62.81 -16.19
CA GLU A 510 5.92 62.43 -15.97
C GLU A 510 5.08 62.69 -17.22
N ARG A 511 4.15 61.81 -17.56
CA ARG A 511 3.10 62.09 -18.56
C ARG A 511 2.24 63.20 -18.01
N ARG A 512 2.20 64.37 -18.69
CA ARG A 512 1.18 65.40 -18.42
C ARG A 512 -0.18 64.74 -18.60
N GLY A 513 -0.97 64.63 -17.52
CA GLY A 513 -2.34 64.14 -17.57
C GLY A 513 -3.07 64.86 -18.68
N ALA A 514 -3.88 64.18 -19.46
CA ALA A 514 -4.90 64.82 -20.29
C ALA A 514 -5.70 65.69 -19.33
N ARG A 515 -5.65 67.05 -19.53
CA ARG A 515 -6.49 67.98 -18.80
C ARG A 515 -7.93 67.47 -18.93
N SER A 516 -8.59 67.22 -17.80
CA SER A 516 -10.02 66.89 -17.80
C SER A 516 -10.75 68.03 -18.54
N ALA A 517 -11.60 67.64 -19.49
CA ALA A 517 -12.40 68.56 -20.26
C ALA A 517 -13.40 69.39 -19.42
N SER A 518 -13.27 69.41 -18.09
CA SER A 518 -14.09 70.13 -17.14
C SER A 518 -13.56 71.53 -16.77
N GLU A 519 -12.42 72.01 -17.34
CA GLU A 519 -11.91 73.35 -17.10
C GLU A 519 -12.04 74.29 -18.31
N LEU A 520 -12.85 73.93 -19.29
CA LEU A 520 -13.24 74.78 -20.41
C LEU A 520 -14.77 74.90 -20.50
N SER A 521 -15.38 75.50 -19.46
CA SER A 521 -16.71 76.01 -19.55
C SER A 521 -16.81 77.24 -18.69
#